data_9fc3f66658b974e2e22fcb24d7b42cb6
#
_entry.id   9fc3f66658b974e2e22fcb24d7b42cb6
#
_cell.length_a   1.000
_cell.length_b   1.000
_cell.length_c   1.000
_cell.angle_alpha   90.00
_cell.angle_beta   90.00
_cell.angle_gamma   90.00
#
_symmetry.space_group_name_H-M   'P 1'
#
loop_
_entity.id
_entity.type
_entity.pdbx_description
1 polymer ?
#
loop_
_entity_poly.entity_id
_entity_poly.type
_entity_poly.pdbx_seq_one_letter_code
_entity_poly.pdbx_strand_id
1 'polypeptide(L)'
;MTRYIFFSGKGGVGKTTMASATAIHYAMEGKKTLIVTTDPASNLADVFEQKIGHKITPVKGVDNLHAMEIEPDAATREYKERIIGPYREVMPEDVIASLEENLSGPCTTEMASFDRFIDFMEGDEDDVIVFDTAPTGHTIRLLELPVDWSKHIEESAKGTGQTCLGPVQTIQDSKDKYDRATALLKDHERTTFIFVMRPEELSLYETLRASRELKTIGIDSGEIVINGILPQDVCEIDFFRRKYESQQKVINEAQTAIKKPARHMFLRDNEVKGIDALKDVACDLFSGKKAASITKSEPRAHPDFVTDTPEVQKMWLPERGSKALFFTGKGGVGKTTISCIASVYASQRGFKTLLVTTDPAAHIGEVLDVKVGSEPVRVTDNLHAVMVDQEAAFRQYKEKVLNDAVGKYSDDMVAAMEEELNSPCTEEMAAFNKFIQFIEGRDYDVVVFDTAPTGHTLRLLDLPFDYAKQVEMMVSGDEMKEEAQNRFREIINILRDRERTVFNLVLYPESTPILESYRAMLDLKEAGIETQLVIANMILPQEVCANDFFGNRRRMQMKHLEEIKDRFNLPVMGFPLLEEEPRGLDALRKSLSSIRS
;
A
#
# COMPACT_ATOMS: atom_id res chain seq x y z
N MET A 1 -2.87 33.49 1.49
CA MET A 1 -1.73 32.59 1.76
C MET A 1 -2.28 31.18 1.83
N THR A 2 -1.87 30.30 0.95
CA THR A 2 -2.39 28.95 0.81
C THR A 2 -2.06 28.08 2.04
N ARG A 3 -3.03 27.34 2.53
CA ARG A 3 -2.88 26.36 3.61
C ARG A 3 -2.80 24.95 3.04
N TYR A 4 -1.83 24.16 3.47
CA TYR A 4 -1.60 22.79 3.04
C TYR A 4 -1.97 21.80 4.15
N ILE A 5 -2.78 20.80 3.82
CA ILE A 5 -3.25 19.80 4.78
C ILE A 5 -2.94 18.41 4.22
N PHE A 6 -2.09 17.67 4.91
CA PHE A 6 -1.65 16.33 4.52
C PHE A 6 -2.35 15.28 5.37
N PHE A 7 -3.00 14.32 4.70
CA PHE A 7 -3.55 13.14 5.36
C PHE A 7 -2.61 11.96 5.18
N SER A 8 -2.16 11.38 6.29
CA SER A 8 -1.29 10.22 6.31
C SER A 8 -1.86 9.13 7.24
N GLY A 9 -1.48 7.89 7.02
CA GLY A 9 -1.93 6.74 7.81
C GLY A 9 -1.83 5.45 7.00
N LYS A 10 -1.49 4.34 7.64
CA LYS A 10 -1.29 3.06 6.95
C LYS A 10 -2.60 2.28 6.81
N GLY A 11 -2.89 1.86 5.59
CA GLY A 11 -3.85 0.81 5.23
C GLY A 11 -5.29 0.98 5.69
N GLY A 12 -6.24 1.28 4.80
CA GLY A 12 -7.68 1.15 5.08
C GLY A 12 -8.26 1.94 6.27
N VAL A 13 -7.49 2.88 6.83
CA VAL A 13 -7.91 3.67 8.00
C VAL A 13 -8.94 4.76 7.68
N GLY A 14 -9.23 5.00 6.39
CA GLY A 14 -10.18 6.01 5.93
C GLY A 14 -9.55 7.36 5.60
N LYS A 15 -8.27 7.41 5.21
CA LYS A 15 -7.58 8.65 4.79
C LYS A 15 -8.36 9.44 3.77
N THR A 16 -8.68 8.82 2.62
CA THR A 16 -9.38 9.45 1.51
C THR A 16 -10.73 10.03 1.92
N THR A 17 -11.47 9.32 2.77
CA THR A 17 -12.75 9.79 3.32
C THR A 17 -12.57 11.03 4.20
N MET A 18 -11.56 11.01 5.10
CA MET A 18 -11.29 12.14 6.00
C MET A 18 -10.72 13.34 5.23
N ALA A 19 -9.85 13.11 4.25
CA ALA A 19 -9.33 14.14 3.34
C ALA A 19 -10.46 14.79 2.53
N SER A 20 -11.34 13.98 1.92
CA SER A 20 -12.49 14.47 1.15
C SER A 20 -13.47 15.25 2.00
N ALA A 21 -13.80 14.76 3.20
CA ALA A 21 -14.67 15.46 4.14
C ALA A 21 -14.06 16.80 4.60
N THR A 22 -12.74 16.83 4.82
CA THR A 22 -12.03 18.07 5.17
C THR A 22 -12.02 19.07 4.03
N ALA A 23 -11.81 18.62 2.78
CA ALA A 23 -11.88 19.48 1.60
C ALA A 23 -13.28 20.05 1.41
N ILE A 24 -14.33 19.24 1.59
CA ILE A 24 -15.72 19.69 1.57
C ILE A 24 -15.99 20.75 2.65
N HIS A 25 -15.50 20.54 3.87
CA HIS A 25 -15.68 21.50 4.96
C HIS A 25 -15.14 22.88 4.61
N TYR A 26 -13.90 22.98 4.14
CA TYR A 26 -13.31 24.26 3.75
C TYR A 26 -14.01 24.90 2.55
N ALA A 27 -14.42 24.11 1.57
CA ALA A 27 -15.18 24.60 0.43
C ALA A 27 -16.55 25.17 0.85
N MET A 28 -17.23 24.51 1.81
CA MET A 28 -18.49 25.00 2.40
C MET A 28 -18.30 26.28 3.22
N GLU A 29 -17.10 26.53 3.77
CA GLU A 29 -16.73 27.81 4.39
C GLU A 29 -16.40 28.92 3.35
N GLY A 30 -16.57 28.63 2.06
CA GLY A 30 -16.30 29.57 0.97
C GLY A 30 -14.84 29.69 0.56
N LYS A 31 -13.97 28.77 1.02
CA LYS A 31 -12.56 28.71 0.62
C LYS A 31 -12.42 28.00 -0.72
N LYS A 32 -11.64 28.58 -1.64
CA LYS A 32 -11.26 27.87 -2.86
C LYS A 32 -10.34 26.71 -2.47
N THR A 33 -10.85 25.50 -2.64
CA THR A 33 -10.22 24.29 -2.11
C THR A 33 -9.92 23.29 -3.24
N LEU A 34 -8.69 22.76 -3.23
CA LEU A 34 -8.27 21.68 -4.10
C LEU A 34 -7.95 20.45 -3.26
N ILE A 35 -8.49 19.29 -3.63
CA ILE A 35 -8.05 17.99 -3.09
C ILE A 35 -7.23 17.26 -4.16
N VAL A 36 -6.04 16.81 -3.78
CA VAL A 36 -5.12 16.07 -4.65
C VAL A 36 -4.79 14.74 -4.00
N THR A 37 -4.90 13.64 -4.74
CA THR A 37 -4.36 12.36 -4.29
C THR A 37 -3.05 12.02 -4.99
N THR A 38 -2.08 11.57 -4.19
CA THR A 38 -0.80 11.01 -4.65
C THR A 38 -0.74 9.50 -4.46
N ASP A 39 -1.78 8.89 -3.88
CA ASP A 39 -1.89 7.44 -3.70
C ASP A 39 -2.44 6.83 -5.00
N PRO A 40 -1.64 6.06 -5.76
CA PRO A 40 -2.10 5.44 -7.00
C PRO A 40 -3.22 4.41 -6.77
N ALA A 41 -3.37 3.93 -5.53
CA ALA A 41 -4.46 3.06 -5.10
C ALA A 41 -5.65 3.84 -4.53
N SER A 42 -5.53 5.15 -4.32
CA SER A 42 -6.63 6.01 -3.90
C SER A 42 -7.59 6.25 -5.06
N ASN A 43 -8.84 6.50 -4.73
CA ASN A 43 -9.86 6.70 -5.72
C ASN A 43 -10.85 7.77 -5.29
N LEU A 44 -10.47 9.04 -5.50
CA LEU A 44 -11.38 10.17 -5.31
C LEU A 44 -12.62 10.04 -6.19
N ALA A 45 -12.46 9.46 -7.40
CA ALA A 45 -13.55 9.22 -8.32
C ALA A 45 -14.64 8.32 -7.71
N ASP A 46 -14.26 7.28 -6.95
CA ASP A 46 -15.21 6.39 -6.28
C ASP A 46 -15.87 7.06 -5.06
N VAL A 47 -15.10 7.85 -4.30
CA VAL A 47 -15.59 8.54 -3.10
C VAL A 47 -16.55 9.66 -3.45
N PHE A 48 -16.28 10.41 -4.53
CA PHE A 48 -17.15 11.48 -5.02
C PHE A 48 -18.22 11.00 -6.01
N GLU A 49 -18.21 9.73 -6.41
CA GLU A 49 -19.08 9.17 -7.48
C GLU A 49 -19.02 9.99 -8.77
N GLN A 50 -17.83 10.48 -9.12
CA GLN A 50 -17.60 11.35 -10.27
C GLN A 50 -16.27 10.99 -10.92
N LYS A 51 -16.19 11.03 -12.26
CA LYS A 51 -14.92 10.84 -12.96
C LYS A 51 -13.94 11.96 -12.60
N ILE A 52 -12.85 11.61 -11.94
CA ILE A 52 -11.72 12.45 -11.59
C ILE A 52 -10.46 11.76 -12.14
N GLY A 53 -9.50 12.52 -12.61
CA GLY A 53 -8.24 12.01 -13.16
C GLY A 53 -7.14 13.07 -13.08
N HIS A 54 -6.17 13.01 -13.98
CA HIS A 54 -4.95 13.84 -13.96
C HIS A 54 -5.20 15.35 -14.25
N LYS A 55 -6.44 15.77 -14.41
CA LYS A 55 -6.80 17.19 -14.61
C LYS A 55 -7.65 17.69 -13.47
N ILE A 56 -7.37 18.91 -13.02
CA ILE A 56 -8.18 19.60 -12.01
C ILE A 56 -9.63 19.67 -12.50
N THR A 57 -10.53 19.04 -11.75
CA THR A 57 -11.94 18.87 -12.10
C THR A 57 -12.82 19.43 -10.99
N PRO A 58 -13.83 20.28 -11.29
CA PRO A 58 -14.76 20.75 -10.27
C PRO A 58 -15.61 19.59 -9.73
N VAL A 59 -15.78 19.53 -8.40
CA VAL A 59 -16.60 18.52 -7.74
C VAL A 59 -18.06 18.94 -7.79
N LYS A 60 -18.91 18.14 -8.41
CA LYS A 60 -20.34 18.43 -8.54
C LYS A 60 -21.03 18.42 -7.17
N GLY A 61 -21.87 19.43 -6.93
CA GLY A 61 -22.65 19.54 -5.69
C GLY A 61 -21.90 20.16 -4.50
N VAL A 62 -20.67 20.66 -4.71
CA VAL A 62 -19.90 21.43 -3.73
C VAL A 62 -19.22 22.58 -4.46
N ASP A 63 -19.70 23.80 -4.20
CA ASP A 63 -19.07 24.99 -4.75
C ASP A 63 -17.67 25.19 -4.18
N ASN A 64 -16.76 25.81 -4.94
CA ASN A 64 -15.37 26.08 -4.57
C ASN A 64 -14.49 24.84 -4.33
N LEU A 65 -14.96 23.62 -4.65
CA LEU A 65 -14.17 22.38 -4.51
C LEU A 65 -13.75 21.86 -5.88
N HIS A 66 -12.45 21.63 -6.02
CA HIS A 66 -11.84 20.93 -7.15
C HIS A 66 -11.11 19.69 -6.67
N ALA A 67 -10.99 18.69 -7.54
CA ALA A 67 -10.30 17.43 -7.25
C ALA A 67 -9.40 17.02 -8.41
N MET A 68 -8.31 16.33 -8.10
CA MET A 68 -7.38 15.75 -9.06
C MET A 68 -6.74 14.48 -8.51
N GLU A 69 -6.55 13.49 -9.37
CA GLU A 69 -5.74 12.30 -9.14
C GLU A 69 -4.44 12.40 -9.94
N ILE A 70 -3.29 12.32 -9.30
CA ILE A 70 -2.00 12.28 -10.01
C ILE A 70 -1.83 10.87 -10.57
N GLU A 71 -2.00 10.75 -11.89
CA GLU A 71 -1.76 9.50 -12.60
C GLU A 71 -0.25 9.37 -12.88
N PRO A 72 0.44 8.31 -12.39
CA PRO A 72 1.90 8.18 -12.54
C PRO A 72 2.38 8.22 -13.99
N ASP A 73 1.68 7.54 -14.90
CA ASP A 73 2.04 7.52 -16.33
C ASP A 73 1.89 8.88 -17.00
N ALA A 74 0.84 9.63 -16.65
CA ALA A 74 0.63 10.97 -17.18
C ALA A 74 1.69 11.94 -16.64
N ALA A 75 1.98 11.89 -15.33
CA ALA A 75 3.04 12.67 -14.71
C ALA A 75 4.42 12.35 -15.34
N THR A 76 4.71 11.08 -15.58
CA THR A 76 5.96 10.64 -16.23
C THR A 76 6.09 11.19 -17.64
N ARG A 77 5.00 11.17 -18.43
CA ARG A 77 5.01 11.77 -19.78
C ARG A 77 5.26 13.28 -19.74
N GLU A 78 4.59 14.00 -18.83
CA GLU A 78 4.78 15.45 -18.65
C GLU A 78 6.23 15.75 -18.20
N TYR A 79 6.77 14.97 -17.29
CA TYR A 79 8.14 15.10 -16.80
C TYR A 79 9.16 14.86 -17.92
N LYS A 80 9.03 13.77 -18.67
CA LYS A 80 9.89 13.46 -19.84
C LYS A 80 9.87 14.58 -20.87
N GLU A 81 8.68 15.07 -21.23
CA GLU A 81 8.56 16.13 -22.23
C GLU A 81 9.20 17.44 -21.75
N ARG A 82 9.11 17.75 -20.44
CA ARG A 82 9.77 18.93 -19.87
C ARG A 82 11.30 18.82 -19.95
N ILE A 83 11.85 17.62 -19.69
CA ILE A 83 13.31 17.41 -19.70
C ILE A 83 13.84 17.28 -21.12
N ILE A 84 13.19 16.50 -21.98
CA ILE A 84 13.68 16.15 -23.31
C ILE A 84 13.22 17.16 -24.37
N GLY A 85 12.04 17.76 -24.20
CA GLY A 85 11.44 18.67 -25.18
C GLY A 85 12.40 19.75 -25.71
N PRO A 86 13.14 20.47 -24.84
CA PRO A 86 14.13 21.47 -25.29
C PRO A 86 15.26 20.92 -26.15
N TYR A 87 15.55 19.62 -26.07
CA TYR A 87 16.65 18.98 -26.78
C TYR A 87 16.23 18.31 -28.09
N ARG A 88 14.91 18.07 -28.32
CA ARG A 88 14.41 17.37 -29.52
C ARG A 88 14.79 18.03 -30.83
N GLU A 89 14.90 19.36 -30.87
CA GLU A 89 15.26 20.10 -32.08
C GLU A 89 16.78 20.26 -32.27
N VAL A 90 17.59 19.97 -31.23
CA VAL A 90 19.02 20.29 -31.19
C VAL A 90 19.90 19.03 -31.19
N MET A 91 19.39 17.90 -30.71
CA MET A 91 20.14 16.64 -30.59
C MET A 91 19.71 15.61 -31.65
N PRO A 92 20.62 14.71 -32.05
CA PRO A 92 20.32 13.59 -32.93
C PRO A 92 19.25 12.64 -32.32
N GLU A 93 18.47 11.99 -33.21
CA GLU A 93 17.36 11.11 -32.78
C GLU A 93 17.81 9.93 -31.88
N ASP A 94 19.01 9.39 -32.14
CA ASP A 94 19.59 8.30 -31.36
C ASP A 94 19.95 8.74 -29.92
N VAL A 95 20.39 9.98 -29.74
CA VAL A 95 20.64 10.57 -28.41
C VAL A 95 19.33 10.81 -27.67
N ILE A 96 18.31 11.33 -28.35
CA ILE A 96 16.98 11.52 -27.77
C ILE A 96 16.37 10.19 -27.34
N ALA A 97 16.46 9.15 -28.17
CA ALA A 97 15.97 7.81 -27.85
C ALA A 97 16.67 7.23 -26.60
N SER A 98 17.99 7.41 -26.48
CA SER A 98 18.74 7.00 -25.30
C SER A 98 18.33 7.76 -24.03
N LEU A 99 18.06 9.08 -24.13
CA LEU A 99 17.54 9.85 -23.01
C LEU A 99 16.12 9.42 -22.61
N GLU A 100 15.23 9.15 -23.57
CA GLU A 100 13.89 8.63 -23.30
C GLU A 100 13.91 7.26 -22.61
N GLU A 101 14.86 6.43 -22.98
CA GLU A 101 15.06 5.11 -22.39
C GLU A 101 15.58 5.20 -20.96
N ASN A 102 16.57 6.06 -20.70
CA ASN A 102 17.10 6.32 -19.36
C ASN A 102 16.03 6.87 -18.40
N LEU A 103 15.10 7.69 -18.92
CA LEU A 103 13.95 8.23 -18.17
C LEU A 103 12.76 7.27 -18.10
N SER A 104 12.91 6.00 -18.43
CA SER A 104 11.82 5.02 -18.42
C SER A 104 11.80 4.13 -17.16
N GLY A 105 12.74 4.35 -16.24
CA GLY A 105 12.83 3.60 -14.98
C GLY A 105 11.75 3.97 -13.95
N PRO A 106 11.49 3.09 -12.97
CA PRO A 106 10.53 3.32 -11.88
C PRO A 106 10.82 4.58 -11.08
N CYS A 107 12.10 4.91 -10.87
CA CYS A 107 12.53 6.13 -10.18
C CYS A 107 12.03 7.40 -10.89
N THR A 108 12.01 7.42 -12.22
CA THR A 108 11.48 8.55 -13.00
C THR A 108 9.99 8.73 -12.76
N THR A 109 9.23 7.65 -12.63
CA THR A 109 7.78 7.70 -12.36
C THR A 109 7.50 8.26 -10.96
N GLU A 110 8.29 7.89 -9.95
CA GLU A 110 8.18 8.46 -8.61
C GLU A 110 8.54 9.94 -8.58
N MET A 111 9.66 10.30 -9.22
CA MET A 111 10.09 11.69 -9.33
C MET A 111 9.09 12.55 -10.08
N ALA A 112 8.52 12.05 -11.18
CA ALA A 112 7.52 12.77 -11.94
C ALA A 112 6.25 13.04 -11.12
N SER A 113 5.80 12.04 -10.37
CA SER A 113 4.64 12.17 -9.48
C SER A 113 4.91 13.17 -8.36
N PHE A 114 6.12 13.14 -7.79
CA PHE A 114 6.56 14.07 -6.75
C PHE A 114 6.74 15.50 -7.28
N ASP A 115 7.34 15.66 -8.44
CA ASP A 115 7.50 16.97 -9.07
C ASP A 115 6.15 17.64 -9.36
N ARG A 116 5.18 16.85 -9.84
CA ARG A 116 3.81 17.31 -10.02
C ARG A 116 3.14 17.71 -8.70
N PHE A 117 3.41 16.97 -7.63
CA PHE A 117 2.98 17.32 -6.28
C PHE A 117 3.55 18.67 -5.81
N ILE A 118 4.84 18.93 -6.05
CA ILE A 118 5.49 20.19 -5.67
C ILE A 118 4.90 21.38 -6.47
N ASP A 119 4.53 21.19 -7.73
CA ASP A 119 3.88 22.25 -8.53
C ASP A 119 2.67 22.85 -7.81
N PHE A 120 1.88 22.03 -7.10
CA PHE A 120 0.75 22.50 -6.29
C PHE A 120 1.18 23.28 -5.05
N MET A 121 2.38 23.07 -4.54
CA MET A 121 2.90 23.81 -3.39
C MET A 121 3.50 25.17 -3.76
N GLU A 122 3.88 25.37 -5.01
CA GLU A 122 4.37 26.65 -5.52
C GLU A 122 3.24 27.59 -5.98
N GLY A 123 2.02 27.06 -6.20
CA GLY A 123 0.85 27.83 -6.63
C GLY A 123 0.19 28.57 -5.45
N ASP A 124 -0.26 29.82 -5.70
CA ASP A 124 -1.07 30.62 -4.74
C ASP A 124 -2.53 30.77 -5.21
N GLU A 125 -3.00 29.85 -6.08
CA GLU A 125 -4.32 29.97 -6.71
C GLU A 125 -5.47 29.52 -5.80
N ASP A 126 -5.19 28.61 -4.83
CA ASP A 126 -6.17 28.04 -3.93
C ASP A 126 -5.94 28.50 -2.49
N ASP A 127 -7.01 28.69 -1.71
CA ASP A 127 -6.93 29.05 -0.28
C ASP A 127 -6.47 27.84 0.55
N VAL A 128 -6.92 26.64 0.18
CA VAL A 128 -6.62 25.39 0.87
C VAL A 128 -6.32 24.28 -0.14
N ILE A 129 -5.22 23.57 0.06
CA ILE A 129 -4.92 22.34 -0.68
C ILE A 129 -4.85 21.18 0.29
N VAL A 130 -5.67 20.16 0.04
CA VAL A 130 -5.74 18.93 0.84
C VAL A 130 -5.06 17.81 0.05
N PHE A 131 -4.04 17.20 0.63
CA PHE A 131 -3.33 16.07 0.06
C PHE A 131 -3.77 14.77 0.72
N ASP A 132 -4.39 13.89 -0.05
CA ASP A 132 -4.60 12.48 0.30
C ASP A 132 -3.37 11.69 -0.15
N THR A 133 -2.50 11.36 0.80
CA THR A 133 -1.20 10.78 0.46
C THR A 133 -1.23 9.26 0.48
N ALA A 134 -0.26 8.65 -0.22
CA ALA A 134 0.02 7.22 -0.14
C ALA A 134 0.26 6.74 1.32
N PRO A 135 0.23 5.44 1.63
CA PRO A 135 0.56 4.92 2.96
C PRO A 135 1.90 5.43 3.49
N THR A 136 1.98 5.66 4.80
CA THR A 136 3.05 6.41 5.52
C THR A 136 4.49 6.24 5.04
N GLY A 137 4.93 5.00 4.77
CA GLY A 137 6.31 4.74 4.32
C GLY A 137 6.65 5.41 2.98
N HIS A 138 5.72 5.42 2.02
CA HIS A 138 5.92 6.10 0.73
C HIS A 138 5.85 7.61 0.83
N THR A 139 4.92 8.12 1.62
CA THR A 139 4.81 9.57 1.81
C THR A 139 6.08 10.12 2.44
N ILE A 140 6.63 9.44 3.44
CA ILE A 140 7.86 9.85 4.10
C ILE A 140 9.02 9.80 3.10
N ARG A 141 9.14 8.70 2.35
CA ARG A 141 10.16 8.57 1.30
C ARG A 141 10.03 9.68 0.24
N LEU A 142 8.81 9.97 -0.22
CA LEU A 142 8.57 11.10 -1.13
C LEU A 142 8.98 12.45 -0.53
N LEU A 143 8.77 12.64 0.78
CA LEU A 143 9.16 13.87 1.48
C LEU A 143 10.66 13.94 1.80
N GLU A 144 11.35 12.81 1.87
CA GLU A 144 12.81 12.70 2.00
C GLU A 144 13.53 12.91 0.67
N LEU A 145 12.91 12.56 -0.45
CA LEU A 145 13.49 12.67 -1.78
C LEU A 145 14.19 14.02 -2.05
N PRO A 146 13.60 15.19 -1.73
CA PRO A 146 14.28 16.47 -1.98
C PRO A 146 15.61 16.60 -1.26
N VAL A 147 15.70 16.07 -0.03
CA VAL A 147 16.91 16.12 0.79
C VAL A 147 17.98 15.17 0.24
N ASP A 148 17.57 13.96 -0.11
CA ASP A 148 18.46 12.93 -0.64
C ASP A 148 18.92 13.27 -2.05
N TRP A 149 18.02 13.79 -2.87
CA TRP A 149 18.36 14.26 -4.21
C TRP A 149 19.27 15.49 -4.22
N SER A 150 19.10 16.43 -3.28
CA SER A 150 20.03 17.56 -3.15
C SER A 150 21.46 17.08 -2.87
N LYS A 151 21.63 16.03 -2.05
CA LYS A 151 22.94 15.40 -1.81
C LYS A 151 23.44 14.64 -3.04
N HIS A 152 22.57 13.84 -3.65
CA HIS A 152 22.92 13.05 -4.85
C HIS A 152 23.31 13.95 -6.03
N ILE A 153 22.63 15.09 -6.23
CA ILE A 153 22.99 16.10 -7.23
C ILE A 153 24.38 16.69 -6.95
N GLU A 154 24.69 16.98 -5.69
CA GLU A 154 26.00 17.52 -5.29
C GLU A 154 27.12 16.48 -5.50
N GLU A 155 26.84 15.21 -5.31
CA GLU A 155 27.79 14.11 -5.52
C GLU A 155 27.95 13.79 -7.01
N SER A 156 26.87 13.70 -7.77
CA SER A 156 26.87 13.42 -9.22
C SER A 156 27.46 14.58 -10.04
N ALA A 157 27.36 15.82 -9.56
CA ALA A 157 28.03 16.96 -10.18
C ALA A 157 29.57 16.86 -10.15
N LYS A 158 30.12 15.98 -9.31
CA LYS A 158 31.57 15.65 -9.23
C LYS A 158 31.95 14.43 -10.07
N GLY A 159 30.97 13.66 -10.57
CA GLY A 159 31.11 12.44 -11.35
C GLY A 159 30.91 12.64 -12.86
N THR A 160 30.25 11.66 -13.52
CA THR A 160 30.05 11.64 -14.99
C THR A 160 29.05 12.68 -15.50
N GLY A 161 28.28 13.31 -14.64
CA GLY A 161 27.26 14.31 -15.02
C GLY A 161 25.98 13.75 -15.64
N GLN A 162 25.80 12.43 -15.66
CA GLN A 162 24.57 11.76 -16.07
C GLN A 162 23.95 10.99 -14.90
N THR A 163 22.65 11.08 -14.76
CA THR A 163 21.87 10.33 -13.77
C THR A 163 20.71 9.64 -14.43
N CYS A 164 20.10 8.64 -13.77
CA CYS A 164 18.86 8.00 -14.21
C CYS A 164 17.65 8.96 -14.33
N LEU A 165 17.81 10.23 -13.94
CA LEU A 165 16.79 11.28 -13.99
C LEU A 165 17.06 12.33 -15.07
N GLY A 166 18.12 12.20 -15.83
CA GLY A 166 18.52 13.12 -16.88
C GLY A 166 19.83 13.87 -16.58
N PRO A 167 20.17 14.87 -17.41
CA PRO A 167 21.38 15.68 -17.22
C PRO A 167 21.38 16.43 -15.89
N VAL A 168 22.47 16.38 -15.14
CA VAL A 168 22.64 17.04 -13.82
C VAL A 168 22.26 18.53 -13.87
N GLN A 169 22.50 19.20 -14.98
CA GLN A 169 22.19 20.63 -15.15
C GLN A 169 20.69 20.92 -15.07
N THR A 170 19.86 20.07 -15.65
CA THR A 170 18.38 20.20 -15.62
C THR A 170 17.83 19.91 -14.22
N ILE A 171 18.52 19.04 -13.49
CA ILE A 171 18.14 18.65 -12.12
C ILE A 171 18.59 19.74 -11.13
N GLN A 172 19.73 20.41 -11.37
CA GLN A 172 20.17 21.55 -10.56
C GLN A 172 19.20 22.72 -10.58
N ASP A 173 18.57 23.00 -11.73
CA ASP A 173 17.54 24.04 -11.84
C ASP A 173 16.28 23.72 -11.00
N SER A 174 16.03 22.44 -10.71
CA SER A 174 14.94 21.98 -9.85
C SER A 174 15.29 22.03 -8.35
N LYS A 175 16.55 22.17 -7.97
CA LYS A 175 17.00 22.18 -6.56
C LYS A 175 16.32 23.30 -5.75
N ASP A 176 16.30 24.51 -6.27
CA ASP A 176 15.67 25.65 -5.59
C ASP A 176 14.17 25.43 -5.36
N LYS A 177 13.50 24.73 -6.30
CA LYS A 177 12.10 24.34 -6.19
C LYS A 177 11.90 23.35 -5.04
N TYR A 178 12.75 22.34 -4.93
CA TYR A 178 12.71 21.32 -3.87
C TYR A 178 13.04 21.90 -2.49
N ASP A 179 14.00 22.81 -2.40
CA ASP A 179 14.35 23.49 -1.17
C ASP A 179 13.19 24.37 -0.65
N ARG A 180 12.50 25.08 -1.54
CA ARG A 180 11.28 25.86 -1.19
C ARG A 180 10.15 24.95 -0.73
N ALA A 181 9.90 23.84 -1.41
CA ALA A 181 8.88 22.87 -1.01
C ALA A 181 9.17 22.26 0.37
N THR A 182 10.43 21.90 0.62
CA THR A 182 10.89 21.39 1.93
C THR A 182 10.68 22.43 3.03
N ALA A 183 10.98 23.70 2.77
CA ALA A 183 10.73 24.78 3.73
C ALA A 183 9.24 24.95 4.04
N LEU A 184 8.36 24.86 3.01
CA LEU A 184 6.91 24.91 3.19
C LEU A 184 6.37 23.71 3.99
N LEU A 185 6.88 22.50 3.75
CA LEU A 185 6.49 21.31 4.50
C LEU A 185 6.84 21.41 5.99
N LYS A 186 7.91 22.13 6.33
CA LYS A 186 8.35 22.38 7.72
C LYS A 186 7.67 23.58 8.38
N ASP A 187 6.96 24.40 7.61
CA ASP A 187 6.25 25.58 8.10
C ASP A 187 4.92 25.20 8.76
N HIS A 188 4.87 25.15 10.08
CA HIS A 188 3.70 24.78 10.87
C HIS A 188 2.53 25.78 10.77
N GLU A 189 2.75 27.01 10.32
CA GLU A 189 1.68 27.98 10.10
C GLU A 189 0.93 27.70 8.82
N ARG A 190 1.60 27.16 7.81
CA ARG A 190 1.05 26.88 6.49
C ARG A 190 0.72 25.40 6.28
N THR A 191 1.46 24.49 6.87
CA THR A 191 1.36 23.05 6.64
C THR A 191 0.93 22.30 7.90
N THR A 192 -0.08 21.45 7.76
CA THR A 192 -0.59 20.61 8.84
C THR A 192 -0.61 19.15 8.39
N PHE A 193 0.08 18.27 9.13
CA PHE A 193 0.01 16.82 8.92
C PHE A 193 -1.02 16.21 9.88
N ILE A 194 -2.01 15.51 9.32
CA ILE A 194 -3.08 14.82 10.05
C ILE A 194 -2.90 13.32 9.86
N PHE A 195 -2.66 12.61 10.96
CA PHE A 195 -2.66 11.16 10.94
C PHE A 195 -4.07 10.62 11.11
N VAL A 196 -4.48 9.71 10.22
CA VAL A 196 -5.71 8.93 10.37
C VAL A 196 -5.35 7.54 10.84
N MET A 197 -5.96 7.10 11.93
CA MET A 197 -5.77 5.75 12.48
C MET A 197 -7.11 5.12 12.86
N ARG A 198 -7.14 3.79 12.95
CA ARG A 198 -8.21 3.05 13.61
C ARG A 198 -7.86 2.84 15.08
N PRO A 199 -8.85 2.66 15.97
CA PRO A 199 -8.58 2.36 17.37
C PRO A 199 -8.17 0.88 17.55
N GLU A 200 -7.05 0.50 16.92
CA GLU A 200 -6.42 -0.82 16.89
C GLU A 200 -4.94 -0.67 17.24
N GLU A 201 -4.38 -1.59 18.02
CA GLU A 201 -3.00 -1.50 18.50
C GLU A 201 -1.99 -1.37 17.35
N LEU A 202 -2.18 -2.15 16.28
CA LEU A 202 -1.35 -2.09 15.09
C LEU A 202 -1.38 -0.71 14.43
N SER A 203 -2.59 -0.14 14.28
CA SER A 203 -2.77 1.19 13.68
C SER A 203 -2.11 2.29 14.52
N LEU A 204 -2.16 2.17 15.84
CA LEU A 204 -1.46 3.06 16.76
C LEU A 204 0.06 2.94 16.61
N TYR A 205 0.60 1.73 16.60
CA TYR A 205 2.03 1.50 16.44
C TYR A 205 2.56 2.12 15.14
N GLU A 206 1.89 1.89 14.02
CA GLU A 206 2.24 2.47 12.71
C GLU A 206 2.17 4.00 12.72
N THR A 207 1.15 4.57 13.37
CA THR A 207 1.01 6.02 13.51
C THR A 207 2.15 6.62 14.32
N LEU A 208 2.53 5.97 15.44
CA LEU A 208 3.65 6.40 16.28
C LEU A 208 4.99 6.28 15.56
N ARG A 209 5.17 5.24 14.76
CA ARG A 209 6.36 5.05 13.94
C ARG A 209 6.46 6.17 12.89
N ALA A 210 5.41 6.36 12.11
CA ALA A 210 5.37 7.39 11.07
C ALA A 210 5.54 8.81 11.63
N SER A 211 4.96 9.10 12.80
CA SER A 211 5.15 10.38 13.48
C SER A 211 6.62 10.61 13.89
N ARG A 212 7.33 9.54 14.30
CA ARG A 212 8.76 9.63 14.62
C ARG A 212 9.61 9.84 13.37
N GLU A 213 9.33 9.10 12.29
CA GLU A 213 10.03 9.23 11.01
C GLU A 213 9.87 10.65 10.44
N LEU A 214 8.65 11.22 10.39
CA LEU A 214 8.44 12.62 9.97
C LEU A 214 9.25 13.60 10.83
N LYS A 215 9.32 13.35 12.13
CA LYS A 215 10.06 14.21 13.05
C LYS A 215 11.57 14.20 12.77
N THR A 216 12.14 13.09 12.27
CA THR A 216 13.57 13.02 11.91
C THR A 216 13.92 13.97 10.77
N ILE A 217 13.00 14.23 9.86
CA ILE A 217 13.15 15.17 8.73
C ILE A 217 12.67 16.59 9.07
N GLY A 218 12.32 16.84 10.33
CA GLY A 218 11.92 18.16 10.83
C GLY A 218 10.47 18.53 10.58
N ILE A 219 9.60 17.55 10.29
CA ILE A 219 8.16 17.74 10.12
C ILE A 219 7.45 17.20 11.38
N ASP A 220 6.63 18.04 12.02
CA ASP A 220 5.84 17.63 13.18
C ASP A 220 4.38 17.34 12.78
N SER A 221 3.78 16.31 13.37
CA SER A 221 2.35 16.02 13.20
C SER A 221 1.51 17.07 13.91
N GLY A 222 0.45 17.58 13.23
CA GLY A 222 -0.45 18.58 13.79
C GLY A 222 -1.58 17.97 14.61
N GLU A 223 -2.29 17.01 14.04
CA GLU A 223 -3.52 16.41 14.59
C GLU A 223 -3.58 14.92 14.31
N ILE A 224 -4.45 14.20 15.03
CA ILE A 224 -4.84 12.83 14.73
C ILE A 224 -6.35 12.71 14.55
N VAL A 225 -6.78 11.85 13.63
CA VAL A 225 -8.17 11.43 13.48
C VAL A 225 -8.26 9.95 13.83
N ILE A 226 -8.98 9.61 14.87
CA ILE A 226 -9.25 8.22 15.27
C ILE A 226 -10.59 7.84 14.64
N ASN A 227 -10.55 7.02 13.60
CA ASN A 227 -11.69 6.66 12.76
C ASN A 227 -12.20 5.25 13.04
N GLY A 228 -13.50 5.02 12.91
CA GLY A 228 -14.12 3.70 13.07
C GLY A 228 -14.35 3.29 14.52
N ILE A 229 -14.52 4.27 15.41
CA ILE A 229 -14.86 4.04 16.83
C ILE A 229 -16.27 3.47 16.90
N LEU A 230 -16.43 2.34 17.56
CA LEU A 230 -17.76 1.76 17.82
C LEU A 230 -18.58 2.72 18.70
N PRO A 231 -19.83 3.07 18.33
CA PRO A 231 -20.70 3.81 19.22
C PRO A 231 -21.07 2.96 20.44
N GLN A 232 -20.95 3.49 21.63
CA GLN A 232 -21.20 2.76 22.87
C GLN A 232 -22.64 2.23 22.98
N ASP A 233 -23.58 3.00 22.49
CA ASP A 233 -25.02 2.72 22.55
C ASP A 233 -25.46 1.54 21.67
N VAL A 234 -24.65 1.08 20.72
CA VAL A 234 -24.92 -0.11 19.88
C VAL A 234 -24.17 -1.36 20.36
N CYS A 235 -23.30 -1.25 21.36
CA CYS A 235 -22.48 -2.34 21.91
C CYS A 235 -23.17 -3.10 23.04
N GLU A 236 -24.41 -3.56 22.80
CA GLU A 236 -25.24 -4.20 23.85
C GLU A 236 -24.77 -5.62 24.20
N ILE A 237 -24.28 -6.37 23.21
CA ILE A 237 -23.80 -7.74 23.40
C ILE A 237 -22.31 -7.79 23.76
N ASP A 238 -21.89 -8.84 24.46
CA ASP A 238 -20.51 -9.00 24.96
C ASP A 238 -19.47 -8.93 23.84
N PHE A 239 -19.77 -9.49 22.67
CA PHE A 239 -18.91 -9.44 21.49
C PHE A 239 -18.49 -8.00 21.13
N PHE A 240 -19.44 -7.09 20.99
CA PHE A 240 -19.14 -5.71 20.66
C PHE A 240 -18.71 -4.87 21.86
N ARG A 241 -19.14 -5.23 23.07
CA ARG A 241 -18.71 -4.57 24.30
C ARG A 241 -17.20 -4.73 24.51
N ARG A 242 -16.67 -5.95 24.35
CA ARG A 242 -15.23 -6.21 24.45
C ARG A 242 -14.44 -5.46 23.39
N LYS A 243 -14.94 -5.44 22.13
CA LYS A 243 -14.31 -4.64 21.05
C LYS A 243 -14.29 -3.15 21.41
N TYR A 244 -15.39 -2.62 21.92
CA TYR A 244 -15.45 -1.22 22.36
C TYR A 244 -14.45 -0.95 23.49
N GLU A 245 -14.38 -1.80 24.50
CA GLU A 245 -13.44 -1.67 25.62
C GLU A 245 -11.98 -1.74 25.15
N SER A 246 -11.66 -2.63 24.22
CA SER A 246 -10.34 -2.70 23.58
C SER A 246 -10.02 -1.42 22.83
N GLN A 247 -10.97 -0.89 22.03
CA GLN A 247 -10.82 0.38 21.33
C GLN A 247 -10.54 1.54 22.29
N GLN A 248 -11.25 1.61 23.44
CA GLN A 248 -11.06 2.68 24.43
C GLN A 248 -9.65 2.65 25.04
N LYS A 249 -9.06 1.47 25.26
CA LYS A 249 -7.66 1.35 25.70
C LYS A 249 -6.71 1.97 24.69
N VAL A 250 -6.84 1.58 23.41
CA VAL A 250 -5.99 2.11 22.33
C VAL A 250 -6.17 3.62 22.15
N ILE A 251 -7.39 4.13 22.25
CA ILE A 251 -7.68 5.58 22.19
C ILE A 251 -6.93 6.33 23.29
N ASN A 252 -7.00 5.83 24.54
CA ASN A 252 -6.31 6.43 25.68
C ASN A 252 -4.79 6.39 25.53
N GLU A 253 -4.25 5.28 25.03
CA GLU A 253 -2.82 5.15 24.71
C GLU A 253 -2.39 6.12 23.62
N ALA A 254 -3.16 6.23 22.53
CA ALA A 254 -2.90 7.18 21.45
C ALA A 254 -2.85 8.63 21.95
N GLN A 255 -3.82 9.04 22.73
CA GLN A 255 -3.87 10.40 23.31
C GLN A 255 -2.67 10.68 24.23
N THR A 256 -2.25 9.67 25.01
CA THR A 256 -1.12 9.79 25.95
C THR A 256 0.22 9.85 25.20
N ALA A 257 0.38 9.01 24.17
CA ALA A 257 1.63 8.87 23.43
C ALA A 257 1.89 10.02 22.45
N ILE A 258 0.84 10.43 21.71
CA ILE A 258 0.99 11.42 20.62
C ILE A 258 0.93 12.86 21.18
N LYS A 259 0.14 13.11 22.22
CA LYS A 259 -0.02 14.44 22.87
C LYS A 259 -0.40 15.56 21.88
N LYS A 260 -1.22 15.26 20.89
CA LYS A 260 -1.74 16.18 19.89
C LYS A 260 -3.27 16.19 19.94
N PRO A 261 -3.93 17.22 19.39
CA PRO A 261 -5.38 17.22 19.26
C PRO A 261 -5.86 15.97 18.54
N ALA A 262 -6.90 15.33 19.09
CA ALA A 262 -7.50 14.12 18.53
C ALA A 262 -8.96 14.38 18.18
N ARG A 263 -9.35 14.07 16.93
CA ARG A 263 -10.75 14.05 16.51
C ARG A 263 -11.24 12.61 16.47
N HIS A 264 -12.44 12.38 16.94
CA HIS A 264 -13.05 11.05 17.03
C HIS A 264 -14.15 10.90 15.99
N MET A 265 -14.01 9.88 15.13
CA MET A 265 -15.01 9.54 14.12
C MET A 265 -15.60 8.18 14.41
N PHE A 266 -16.92 8.16 14.61
CA PHE A 266 -17.63 6.93 14.91
C PHE A 266 -17.89 6.10 13.65
N LEU A 267 -17.87 4.78 13.84
CA LEU A 267 -18.28 3.84 12.80
C LEU A 267 -19.74 4.12 12.43
N ARG A 268 -20.06 4.08 11.14
CA ARG A 268 -21.40 4.27 10.60
C ARG A 268 -22.03 2.91 10.26
N ASP A 269 -23.34 2.85 10.24
CA ASP A 269 -24.10 1.65 9.87
C ASP A 269 -24.06 1.36 8.35
N ASN A 270 -23.70 2.36 7.54
CA ASN A 270 -23.52 2.26 6.09
C ASN A 270 -22.16 2.79 5.65
N GLU A 271 -21.80 2.53 4.39
CA GLU A 271 -20.62 3.13 3.75
C GLU A 271 -20.75 4.64 3.58
N VAL A 272 -19.62 5.33 3.68
CA VAL A 272 -19.52 6.75 3.34
C VAL A 272 -19.18 6.87 1.87
N LYS A 273 -20.17 7.18 1.03
CA LYS A 273 -20.04 7.31 -0.40
C LYS A 273 -20.93 8.41 -0.94
N GLY A 274 -20.40 9.19 -1.87
CA GLY A 274 -21.11 10.34 -2.45
C GLY A 274 -21.09 11.58 -1.57
N ILE A 275 -21.46 12.70 -2.19
CA ILE A 275 -21.31 14.06 -1.62
C ILE A 275 -22.09 14.25 -0.31
N ASP A 276 -23.32 13.76 -0.23
CA ASP A 276 -24.15 13.99 0.95
C ASP A 276 -23.61 13.26 2.18
N ALA A 277 -23.18 11.99 2.01
CA ALA A 277 -22.55 11.24 3.09
C ALA A 277 -21.22 11.88 3.54
N LEU A 278 -20.45 12.43 2.61
CA LEU A 278 -19.21 13.15 2.91
C LEU A 278 -19.46 14.49 3.63
N LYS A 279 -20.53 15.23 3.29
CA LYS A 279 -20.96 16.43 4.03
C LYS A 279 -21.31 16.08 5.48
N ASP A 280 -22.01 14.97 5.70
CA ASP A 280 -22.32 14.49 7.06
C ASP A 280 -21.04 14.14 7.83
N VAL A 281 -20.07 13.48 7.18
CA VAL A 281 -18.76 13.21 7.81
C VAL A 281 -18.01 14.51 8.10
N ALA A 282 -18.04 15.49 7.20
CA ALA A 282 -17.44 16.80 7.44
C ALA A 282 -18.07 17.50 8.66
N CYS A 283 -19.40 17.49 8.76
CA CYS A 283 -20.09 18.03 9.94
C CYS A 283 -19.65 17.33 11.23
N ASP A 284 -19.61 15.99 11.25
CA ASP A 284 -19.20 15.22 12.43
C ASP A 284 -17.74 15.52 12.82
N LEU A 285 -16.84 15.56 11.82
CA LEU A 285 -15.41 15.75 12.02
C LEU A 285 -15.08 17.13 12.63
N PHE A 286 -15.82 18.19 12.23
CA PHE A 286 -15.54 19.56 12.63
C PHE A 286 -16.47 20.10 13.74
N SER A 287 -17.71 19.59 13.84
CA SER A 287 -18.64 20.04 14.88
C SER A 287 -18.59 19.19 16.16
N GLY A 288 -17.99 18.00 16.08
CA GLY A 288 -17.97 17.04 17.19
C GLY A 288 -19.36 16.49 17.57
N LYS A 289 -20.38 16.73 16.73
CA LYS A 289 -21.74 16.25 16.94
C LYS A 289 -21.90 14.90 16.24
N LYS A 290 -22.40 13.91 16.99
CA LYS A 290 -22.74 12.59 16.47
C LYS A 290 -23.97 12.72 15.58
N ALA A 291 -23.85 12.45 14.28
CA ALA A 291 -25.04 12.31 13.43
C ALA A 291 -25.74 11.00 13.82
N ALA A 292 -26.94 11.10 14.37
CA ALA A 292 -27.80 9.95 14.63
C ALA A 292 -28.50 9.56 13.32
N SER A 293 -27.93 8.62 12.58
CA SER A 293 -28.61 8.00 11.46
C SER A 293 -28.82 6.52 11.74
N ILE A 294 -29.90 6.20 12.44
CA ILE A 294 -30.42 4.83 12.48
C ILE A 294 -31.52 4.77 11.42
N THR A 295 -31.19 4.32 10.25
CA THR A 295 -32.20 4.02 9.23
C THR A 295 -32.92 2.73 9.65
N LYS A 296 -34.19 2.83 10.05
CA LYS A 296 -35.04 1.66 10.31
C LYS A 296 -35.28 0.96 8.97
N SER A 297 -34.73 -0.21 8.78
CA SER A 297 -35.01 -1.07 7.63
C SER A 297 -35.55 -2.41 8.11
N GLU A 298 -36.55 -2.93 7.39
CA GLU A 298 -37.15 -4.24 7.69
C GLU A 298 -36.12 -5.37 7.54
N PRO A 299 -36.08 -6.34 8.47
CA PRO A 299 -35.20 -7.49 8.37
C PRO A 299 -35.59 -8.36 7.20
N ARG A 300 -34.75 -8.43 6.18
CA ARG A 300 -34.84 -9.48 5.13
C ARG A 300 -33.88 -10.60 5.53
N ALA A 301 -34.41 -11.84 5.56
CA ALA A 301 -33.57 -13.02 5.67
C ALA A 301 -32.72 -13.13 4.40
N HIS A 302 -31.42 -12.96 4.52
CA HIS A 302 -30.47 -13.26 3.45
C HIS A 302 -29.98 -14.69 3.62
N PRO A 303 -29.80 -15.45 2.52
CA PRO A 303 -29.20 -16.77 2.60
C PRO A 303 -27.80 -16.68 3.22
N ASP A 304 -27.47 -17.65 4.06
CA ASP A 304 -26.14 -17.76 4.61
C ASP A 304 -25.12 -17.89 3.46
N PHE A 305 -24.02 -17.16 3.58
CA PHE A 305 -22.95 -17.21 2.61
C PHE A 305 -22.23 -18.55 2.73
N VAL A 306 -22.55 -19.49 1.82
CA VAL A 306 -21.88 -20.79 1.79
C VAL A 306 -20.54 -20.63 1.09
N THR A 307 -19.47 -20.77 1.85
CA THR A 307 -18.13 -20.91 1.31
C THR A 307 -17.87 -22.38 1.02
N ASP A 308 -17.36 -22.68 -0.17
CA ASP A 308 -16.95 -24.04 -0.58
C ASP A 308 -15.56 -24.34 0.02
N THR A 309 -15.51 -24.30 1.35
CA THR A 309 -14.31 -24.16 2.16
C THR A 309 -13.34 -25.33 2.09
N PRO A 310 -13.77 -26.63 2.11
CA PRO A 310 -12.83 -27.75 2.08
C PRO A 310 -12.09 -27.87 0.75
N GLU A 311 -12.74 -27.59 -0.38
CA GLU A 311 -12.12 -27.65 -1.71
C GLU A 311 -11.18 -26.47 -1.94
N VAL A 312 -11.61 -25.29 -1.52
CA VAL A 312 -10.81 -24.07 -1.61
C VAL A 312 -9.55 -24.15 -0.74
N GLN A 313 -9.64 -24.72 0.48
CA GLN A 313 -8.47 -24.95 1.33
C GLN A 313 -7.45 -25.90 0.70
N LYS A 314 -7.87 -26.83 -0.16
CA LYS A 314 -6.95 -27.71 -0.90
C LYS A 314 -6.06 -26.94 -1.87
N MET A 315 -6.51 -25.78 -2.37
CA MET A 315 -5.67 -24.93 -3.24
C MET A 315 -4.40 -24.46 -2.54
N TRP A 316 -4.38 -24.40 -1.21
CA TRP A 316 -3.22 -23.99 -0.42
C TRP A 316 -2.19 -25.10 -0.21
N LEU A 317 -2.49 -26.32 -0.61
CA LEU A 317 -1.62 -27.48 -0.40
C LEU A 317 -1.02 -27.95 -1.73
N PRO A 318 0.26 -28.37 -1.75
CA PRO A 318 0.85 -28.94 -2.95
C PRO A 318 0.33 -30.38 -3.16
N GLU A 319 -0.03 -30.72 -4.40
CA GLU A 319 -0.25 -32.09 -4.81
C GLU A 319 1.08 -32.78 -5.16
N ARG A 320 2.01 -32.03 -5.72
CA ARG A 320 3.38 -32.45 -6.05
C ARG A 320 4.34 -31.27 -5.92
N GLY A 321 5.56 -31.52 -5.47
CA GLY A 321 6.59 -30.50 -5.37
C GLY A 321 6.32 -29.44 -4.30
N SER A 322 6.71 -28.20 -4.54
CA SER A 322 6.49 -27.05 -3.66
C SER A 322 5.41 -26.13 -4.19
N LYS A 323 4.72 -25.41 -3.30
CA LYS A 323 3.68 -24.43 -3.62
C LYS A 323 3.96 -23.07 -2.97
N ALA A 324 3.81 -22.01 -3.74
CA ALA A 324 3.89 -20.62 -3.28
C ALA A 324 2.49 -20.02 -3.16
N LEU A 325 2.17 -19.43 -2.00
CA LEU A 325 0.88 -18.80 -1.72
C LEU A 325 1.10 -17.30 -1.51
N PHE A 326 0.52 -16.50 -2.37
CA PHE A 326 0.57 -15.04 -2.28
C PHE A 326 -0.75 -14.51 -1.72
N PHE A 327 -0.67 -13.65 -0.70
CA PHE A 327 -1.82 -12.95 -0.15
C PHE A 327 -1.68 -11.46 -0.44
N THR A 328 -2.51 -10.96 -1.35
CA THR A 328 -2.49 -9.56 -1.78
C THR A 328 -3.84 -8.90 -1.54
N GLY A 329 -3.88 -7.60 -1.43
CA GLY A 329 -5.08 -6.80 -1.18
C GLY A 329 -4.73 -5.46 -0.54
N LYS A 330 -5.71 -4.57 -0.42
CA LYS A 330 -5.55 -3.27 0.23
C LYS A 330 -5.01 -3.41 1.65
N GLY A 331 -4.36 -2.36 2.15
CA GLY A 331 -3.97 -2.30 3.56
C GLY A 331 -5.18 -2.45 4.52
N GLY A 332 -4.97 -3.11 5.67
CA GLY A 332 -5.99 -3.26 6.71
C GLY A 332 -7.08 -4.29 6.45
N VAL A 333 -7.03 -5.06 5.35
CA VAL A 333 -8.01 -6.13 5.06
C VAL A 333 -7.74 -7.44 5.81
N GLY A 334 -6.64 -7.52 6.58
CA GLY A 334 -6.27 -8.70 7.37
C GLY A 334 -5.40 -9.71 6.63
N LYS A 335 -4.61 -9.29 5.64
CA LYS A 335 -3.67 -10.16 4.91
C LYS A 335 -2.77 -10.97 5.84
N THR A 336 -2.08 -10.29 6.77
CA THR A 336 -1.16 -10.91 7.73
C THR A 336 -1.82 -11.99 8.58
N THR A 337 -3.03 -11.75 9.05
CA THR A 337 -3.80 -12.74 9.81
C THR A 337 -4.13 -13.96 8.94
N ILE A 338 -4.61 -13.73 7.71
CA ILE A 338 -4.98 -14.81 6.78
C ILE A 338 -3.76 -15.61 6.33
N SER A 339 -2.62 -14.96 6.03
CA SER A 339 -1.37 -15.65 5.68
C SER A 339 -0.83 -16.50 6.83
N CYS A 340 -0.90 -16.00 8.07
CA CYS A 340 -0.60 -16.79 9.27
C CYS A 340 -1.54 -17.99 9.41
N ILE A 341 -2.85 -17.82 9.22
CA ILE A 341 -3.83 -18.91 9.26
C ILE A 341 -3.53 -19.96 8.18
N ALA A 342 -3.22 -19.56 6.95
CA ALA A 342 -2.87 -20.46 5.85
C ALA A 342 -1.58 -21.24 6.16
N SER A 343 -0.59 -20.57 6.75
CA SER A 343 0.68 -21.21 7.17
C SER A 343 0.47 -22.25 8.26
N VAL A 344 -0.34 -21.93 9.28
CA VAL A 344 -0.72 -22.87 10.32
C VAL A 344 -1.52 -24.05 9.74
N TYR A 345 -2.41 -23.79 8.79
CA TYR A 345 -3.20 -24.81 8.10
C TYR A 345 -2.33 -25.83 7.36
N ALA A 346 -1.34 -25.36 6.58
CA ALA A 346 -0.43 -26.23 5.85
C ALA A 346 0.48 -27.02 6.79
N SER A 347 1.05 -26.37 7.80
CA SER A 347 1.95 -27.01 8.77
C SER A 347 1.28 -28.11 9.60
N GLN A 348 0.00 -27.93 9.97
CA GLN A 348 -0.80 -28.96 10.68
C GLN A 348 -1.08 -30.21 9.85
N ARG A 349 -0.99 -30.10 8.52
CA ARG A 349 -1.14 -31.23 7.59
C ARG A 349 0.18 -31.92 7.25
N GLY A 350 1.25 -31.54 7.96
CA GLY A 350 2.56 -32.16 7.83
C GLY A 350 3.45 -31.54 6.76
N PHE A 351 3.00 -30.46 6.08
CA PHE A 351 3.83 -29.76 5.09
C PHE A 351 4.82 -28.82 5.78
N LYS A 352 6.09 -28.93 5.42
CA LYS A 352 7.12 -28.00 5.89
C LYS A 352 6.88 -26.63 5.28
N THR A 353 6.47 -25.68 6.09
CA THR A 353 5.93 -24.40 5.68
C THR A 353 6.84 -23.24 6.09
N LEU A 354 7.08 -22.29 5.19
CA LEU A 354 7.75 -21.02 5.47
C LEU A 354 6.76 -19.87 5.28
N LEU A 355 6.58 -19.05 6.31
CA LEU A 355 5.88 -17.76 6.20
C LEU A 355 6.91 -16.65 6.00
N VAL A 356 6.79 -15.92 4.91
CA VAL A 356 7.66 -14.81 4.51
C VAL A 356 6.88 -13.53 4.51
N THR A 357 7.38 -12.48 5.17
CA THR A 357 6.86 -11.13 4.97
C THR A 357 7.89 -10.25 4.28
N THR A 358 7.42 -9.44 3.34
CA THR A 358 8.18 -8.38 2.67
C THR A 358 7.80 -6.99 3.17
N ASP A 359 6.73 -6.90 3.97
CA ASP A 359 6.32 -5.65 4.60
C ASP A 359 7.07 -5.48 5.93
N PRO A 360 8.03 -4.53 6.04
CA PRO A 360 8.77 -4.29 7.28
C PRO A 360 7.87 -3.88 8.45
N ALA A 361 6.64 -3.48 8.14
CA ALA A 361 5.61 -3.17 9.10
C ALA A 361 4.63 -4.34 9.35
N ALA A 362 4.86 -5.51 8.74
CA ALA A 362 4.06 -6.69 9.02
C ALA A 362 4.39 -7.24 10.42
N HIS A 363 3.34 -7.45 11.20
CA HIS A 363 3.44 -7.91 12.59
C HIS A 363 3.25 -9.43 12.68
N ILE A 364 3.86 -10.20 11.74
CA ILE A 364 3.76 -11.66 11.79
C ILE A 364 4.28 -12.22 13.11
N GLY A 365 5.28 -11.57 13.70
CA GLY A 365 5.82 -11.94 15.01
C GLY A 365 4.80 -11.77 16.14
N GLU A 366 3.97 -10.70 16.12
CA GLU A 366 2.92 -10.48 17.11
C GLU A 366 1.75 -11.45 16.91
N VAL A 367 1.35 -11.70 15.65
CA VAL A 367 0.28 -12.66 15.33
C VAL A 367 0.67 -14.08 15.69
N LEU A 368 1.95 -14.47 15.50
CA LEU A 368 2.47 -15.80 15.85
C LEU A 368 2.94 -15.91 17.31
N ASP A 369 3.06 -14.80 18.03
CA ASP A 369 3.65 -14.69 19.38
C ASP A 369 5.10 -15.21 19.42
N VAL A 370 5.91 -14.84 18.40
CA VAL A 370 7.33 -15.19 18.30
C VAL A 370 8.13 -14.03 17.73
N LYS A 371 9.39 -13.88 18.16
CA LYS A 371 10.28 -12.89 17.57
C LYS A 371 10.77 -13.38 16.20
N VAL A 372 10.34 -12.73 15.12
CA VAL A 372 10.75 -13.02 13.75
C VAL A 372 11.84 -12.04 13.32
N GLY A 373 12.88 -12.53 12.65
CA GLY A 373 14.00 -11.75 12.12
C GLY A 373 14.28 -12.08 10.66
N SER A 374 15.46 -11.66 10.19
CA SER A 374 15.92 -11.86 8.80
C SER A 374 16.32 -13.31 8.47
N GLU A 375 16.47 -14.17 9.47
CA GLU A 375 16.69 -15.60 9.29
C GLU A 375 15.44 -16.38 9.68
N PRO A 376 15.15 -17.55 9.03
CA PRO A 376 14.00 -18.37 9.34
C PRO A 376 13.99 -18.82 10.79
N VAL A 377 12.99 -18.40 11.56
CA VAL A 377 12.78 -18.78 12.96
C VAL A 377 11.74 -19.89 13.03
N ARG A 378 12.04 -20.95 13.80
CA ARG A 378 11.11 -22.06 14.02
C ARG A 378 9.95 -21.61 14.92
N VAL A 379 8.73 -21.73 14.39
CA VAL A 379 7.47 -21.47 15.11
C VAL A 379 6.87 -22.79 15.64
N THR A 380 6.88 -23.84 14.80
CA THR A 380 6.54 -25.22 15.14
C THR A 380 7.50 -26.18 14.43
N ASP A 381 7.30 -27.48 14.56
CA ASP A 381 8.13 -28.48 13.87
C ASP A 381 8.08 -28.32 12.34
N ASN A 382 6.92 -27.92 11.80
CA ASN A 382 6.69 -27.77 10.38
C ASN A 382 6.43 -26.32 9.96
N LEU A 383 6.55 -25.31 10.84
CA LEU A 383 6.33 -23.91 10.51
C LEU A 383 7.55 -23.08 10.90
N HIS A 384 8.09 -22.36 9.92
CA HIS A 384 9.10 -21.34 10.10
C HIS A 384 8.55 -19.99 9.63
N ALA A 385 9.06 -18.90 10.19
CA ALA A 385 8.72 -17.54 9.78
C ALA A 385 9.99 -16.71 9.57
N VAL A 386 9.98 -15.82 8.58
CA VAL A 386 11.09 -14.93 8.24
C VAL A 386 10.57 -13.58 7.77
N MET A 387 11.30 -12.53 8.12
CA MET A 387 11.08 -11.17 7.61
C MET A 387 12.23 -10.81 6.67
N VAL A 388 11.93 -10.44 5.44
CA VAL A 388 12.97 -10.00 4.49
C VAL A 388 13.48 -8.63 4.93
N ASP A 389 14.72 -8.59 5.37
CA ASP A 389 15.44 -7.36 5.66
C ASP A 389 15.95 -6.76 4.33
N GLN A 390 15.29 -5.71 3.87
CA GLN A 390 15.59 -5.07 2.57
C GLN A 390 17.00 -4.49 2.55
N GLU A 391 17.46 -3.85 3.63
CA GLU A 391 18.82 -3.30 3.70
C GLU A 391 19.88 -4.40 3.68
N ALA A 392 19.68 -5.49 4.43
CA ALA A 392 20.60 -6.61 4.43
C ALA A 392 20.63 -7.32 3.08
N ALA A 393 19.46 -7.51 2.46
CA ALA A 393 19.35 -8.07 1.11
C ALA A 393 20.08 -7.18 0.08
N PHE A 394 19.90 -5.87 0.17
CA PHE A 394 20.59 -4.89 -0.67
C PHE A 394 22.11 -4.96 -0.54
N ARG A 395 22.64 -4.94 0.70
CA ARG A 395 24.09 -5.06 0.95
C ARG A 395 24.66 -6.35 0.34
N GLN A 396 24.00 -7.49 0.57
CA GLN A 396 24.41 -8.78 0.02
C GLN A 396 24.38 -8.80 -1.51
N TYR A 397 23.35 -8.22 -2.10
CA TYR A 397 23.22 -8.12 -3.56
C TYR A 397 24.32 -7.25 -4.16
N LYS A 398 24.54 -6.04 -3.60
CA LYS A 398 25.58 -5.12 -4.02
C LYS A 398 26.98 -5.75 -3.93
N GLU A 399 27.32 -6.36 -2.79
CA GLU A 399 28.60 -7.06 -2.61
C GLU A 399 28.79 -8.18 -3.64
N LYS A 400 27.75 -8.95 -3.92
CA LYS A 400 27.83 -10.03 -4.92
C LYS A 400 28.11 -9.48 -6.31
N VAL A 401 27.35 -8.48 -6.75
CA VAL A 401 27.50 -7.88 -8.10
C VAL A 401 28.91 -7.26 -8.25
N LEU A 402 29.37 -6.50 -7.26
CA LEU A 402 30.70 -5.89 -7.31
C LEU A 402 31.82 -6.93 -7.29
N ASN A 403 31.72 -7.97 -6.46
CA ASN A 403 32.70 -9.06 -6.43
C ASN A 403 32.77 -9.83 -7.77
N ASP A 404 31.63 -10.01 -8.43
CA ASP A 404 31.56 -10.66 -9.73
C ASP A 404 32.12 -9.76 -10.85
N ALA A 405 32.13 -8.44 -10.66
CA ALA A 405 32.65 -7.45 -11.60
C ALA A 405 34.18 -7.23 -11.46
N VAL A 406 34.72 -7.32 -10.23
CA VAL A 406 36.15 -7.12 -9.95
C VAL A 406 36.99 -8.16 -10.73
N GLY A 407 37.99 -7.67 -11.46
CA GLY A 407 38.87 -8.49 -12.28
C GLY A 407 38.31 -8.87 -13.66
N LYS A 408 37.04 -8.56 -13.96
CA LYS A 408 36.44 -8.69 -15.28
C LYS A 408 36.34 -7.35 -16.03
N TYR A 409 36.17 -6.26 -15.29
CA TYR A 409 36.00 -4.91 -15.80
C TYR A 409 37.09 -3.97 -15.26
N SER A 410 37.25 -2.80 -15.90
CA SER A 410 38.19 -1.77 -15.41
C SER A 410 37.70 -1.15 -14.09
N ASP A 411 38.62 -0.61 -13.31
CA ASP A 411 38.30 0.03 -12.01
C ASP A 411 37.28 1.18 -12.18
N ASP A 412 37.36 1.94 -13.29
CA ASP A 412 36.40 3.02 -13.60
C ASP A 412 35.00 2.48 -13.89
N MET A 413 34.90 1.33 -14.56
CA MET A 413 33.60 0.68 -14.80
C MET A 413 33.02 0.10 -13.52
N VAL A 414 33.83 -0.48 -12.65
CA VAL A 414 33.38 -1.00 -11.35
C VAL A 414 32.89 0.15 -10.45
N ALA A 415 33.56 1.29 -10.48
CA ALA A 415 33.13 2.48 -9.74
C ALA A 415 31.80 3.03 -10.27
N ALA A 416 31.60 3.07 -11.59
CA ALA A 416 30.33 3.47 -12.19
C ALA A 416 29.19 2.49 -11.84
N MET A 417 29.47 1.18 -11.86
CA MET A 417 28.51 0.15 -11.42
C MET A 417 28.16 0.31 -9.94
N GLU A 418 29.13 0.64 -9.09
CA GLU A 418 28.86 0.87 -7.66
C GLU A 418 27.97 2.10 -7.44
N GLU A 419 28.14 3.17 -8.19
CA GLU A 419 27.29 4.37 -8.14
C GLU A 419 25.85 4.03 -8.56
N GLU A 420 25.69 3.27 -9.64
CA GLU A 420 24.38 2.86 -10.15
C GLU A 420 23.65 1.89 -9.22
N LEU A 421 24.38 0.96 -8.59
CA LEU A 421 23.83 0.05 -7.59
C LEU A 421 23.32 0.75 -6.32
N ASN A 422 23.66 1.98 -6.05
CA ASN A 422 23.14 2.77 -4.91
C ASN A 422 21.74 3.36 -5.18
N SER A 423 21.08 2.95 -6.26
CA SER A 423 19.72 3.41 -6.57
C SER A 423 18.65 2.71 -5.73
N PRO A 424 17.53 3.39 -5.41
CA PRO A 424 16.39 2.78 -4.75
C PRO A 424 15.83 1.54 -5.47
N CYS A 425 15.93 1.50 -6.81
CA CYS A 425 15.51 0.36 -7.63
C CYS A 425 16.32 -0.91 -7.30
N THR A 426 17.59 -0.76 -6.97
CA THR A 426 18.46 -1.88 -6.60
C THR A 426 18.07 -2.47 -5.24
N GLU A 427 17.57 -1.67 -4.31
CA GLU A 427 17.05 -2.16 -3.03
C GLU A 427 15.81 -3.04 -3.22
N GLU A 428 14.87 -2.60 -4.07
CA GLU A 428 13.68 -3.38 -4.41
C GLU A 428 14.05 -4.68 -5.12
N MET A 429 15.01 -4.63 -6.03
CA MET A 429 15.55 -5.79 -6.73
C MET A 429 16.21 -6.80 -5.79
N ALA A 430 16.99 -6.33 -4.85
CA ALA A 430 17.67 -7.19 -3.88
C ALA A 430 16.65 -7.91 -2.99
N ALA A 431 15.62 -7.20 -2.52
CA ALA A 431 14.51 -7.79 -1.77
C ALA A 431 13.77 -8.84 -2.59
N PHE A 432 13.50 -8.55 -3.87
CA PHE A 432 12.86 -9.49 -4.79
C PHE A 432 13.70 -10.74 -5.06
N ASN A 433 15.01 -10.59 -5.27
CA ASN A 433 15.91 -11.73 -5.43
C ASN A 433 15.90 -12.65 -4.20
N LYS A 434 15.87 -12.08 -2.98
CA LYS A 434 15.75 -12.87 -1.75
C LYS A 434 14.43 -13.63 -1.69
N PHE A 435 13.36 -13.00 -2.09
CA PHE A 435 12.02 -13.57 -2.20
C PHE A 435 11.98 -14.78 -3.15
N ILE A 436 12.58 -14.65 -4.33
CA ILE A 436 12.64 -15.71 -5.32
C ILE A 436 13.47 -16.91 -4.82
N GLN A 437 14.54 -16.68 -4.07
CA GLN A 437 15.34 -17.76 -3.48
C GLN A 437 14.49 -18.69 -2.60
N PHE A 438 13.47 -18.18 -1.90
CA PHE A 438 12.55 -19.02 -1.12
C PHE A 438 11.61 -19.85 -2.00
N ILE A 439 11.28 -19.40 -3.21
CA ILE A 439 10.43 -20.14 -4.16
C ILE A 439 11.24 -21.21 -4.92
N GLU A 440 12.47 -20.87 -5.32
CA GLU A 440 13.39 -21.78 -6.01
C GLU A 440 13.95 -22.86 -5.07
N GLY A 441 14.13 -22.50 -3.79
CA GLY A 441 14.60 -23.41 -2.74
C GLY A 441 13.62 -24.57 -2.54
N ARG A 442 14.15 -25.80 -2.46
CA ARG A 442 13.35 -27.01 -2.20
C ARG A 442 13.30 -27.37 -0.73
N ASP A 443 13.60 -26.40 0.14
CA ASP A 443 13.68 -26.62 1.58
C ASP A 443 12.31 -26.66 2.26
N TYR A 444 11.27 -26.12 1.58
CA TYR A 444 9.91 -26.04 2.07
C TYR A 444 8.90 -26.56 1.04
N ASP A 445 7.87 -27.25 1.55
CA ASP A 445 6.77 -27.75 0.72
C ASP A 445 5.78 -26.62 0.38
N VAL A 446 5.58 -25.67 1.31
CA VAL A 446 4.70 -24.50 1.14
C VAL A 446 5.45 -23.26 1.57
N VAL A 447 5.46 -22.25 0.70
CA VAL A 447 5.97 -20.91 1.02
C VAL A 447 4.81 -19.93 0.95
N VAL A 448 4.52 -19.28 2.06
CA VAL A 448 3.41 -18.33 2.20
C VAL A 448 3.98 -16.91 2.24
N PHE A 449 3.54 -16.07 1.32
CA PHE A 449 3.97 -14.69 1.22
C PHE A 449 2.90 -13.74 1.73
N ASP A 450 3.17 -13.11 2.87
CA ASP A 450 2.44 -11.96 3.37
C ASP A 450 3.00 -10.70 2.70
N THR A 451 2.31 -10.25 1.65
CA THR A 451 2.83 -9.18 0.80
C THR A 451 2.40 -7.80 1.28
N ALA A 452 3.15 -6.78 0.89
CA ALA A 452 2.76 -5.39 1.00
C ALA A 452 1.42 -5.10 0.27
N PRO A 453 0.79 -3.93 0.44
CA PRO A 453 -0.41 -3.52 -0.31
C PRO A 453 -0.23 -3.66 -1.82
N THR A 454 -1.34 -3.92 -2.53
CA THR A 454 -1.40 -4.34 -3.95
C THR A 454 -0.46 -3.63 -4.92
N GLY A 455 -0.36 -2.30 -4.88
CA GLY A 455 0.51 -1.54 -5.78
C GLY A 455 1.99 -1.91 -5.67
N HIS A 456 2.49 -2.18 -4.46
CA HIS A 456 3.86 -2.64 -4.22
C HIS A 456 4.11 -4.06 -4.66
N THR A 457 3.16 -4.95 -4.37
CA THR A 457 3.30 -6.35 -4.77
C THR A 457 3.36 -6.47 -6.28
N LEU A 458 2.50 -5.71 -6.99
CA LEU A 458 2.51 -5.65 -8.45
C LEU A 458 3.85 -5.12 -8.96
N ARG A 459 4.33 -4.02 -8.40
CA ARG A 459 5.63 -3.46 -8.77
C ARG A 459 6.79 -4.44 -8.55
N LEU A 460 6.83 -5.17 -7.42
CA LEU A 460 7.81 -6.22 -7.19
C LEU A 460 7.71 -7.35 -8.23
N LEU A 461 6.51 -7.65 -8.72
CA LEU A 461 6.30 -8.68 -9.74
C LEU A 461 6.61 -8.19 -11.16
N ASP A 462 6.55 -6.88 -11.42
CA ASP A 462 6.94 -6.24 -12.68
C ASP A 462 8.46 -6.07 -12.81
N LEU A 463 9.19 -5.96 -11.69
CA LEU A 463 10.65 -5.80 -11.66
C LEU A 463 11.42 -6.80 -12.56
N PRO A 464 11.07 -8.12 -12.60
CA PRO A 464 11.76 -9.04 -13.49
C PRO A 464 11.65 -8.68 -14.98
N PHE A 465 10.52 -8.11 -15.39
CA PHE A 465 10.29 -7.70 -16.78
C PHE A 465 11.10 -6.46 -17.13
N ASP A 466 11.11 -5.48 -16.25
CA ASP A 466 11.84 -4.22 -16.42
C ASP A 466 13.34 -4.45 -16.35
N TYR A 467 13.79 -5.31 -15.43
CA TYR A 467 15.21 -5.62 -15.26
C TYR A 467 15.77 -6.49 -16.38
N ALA A 468 15.00 -7.42 -16.93
CA ALA A 468 15.43 -8.16 -18.11
C ALA A 468 15.78 -7.21 -19.27
N LYS A 469 15.02 -6.11 -19.42
CA LYS A 469 15.33 -5.04 -20.37
C LYS A 469 16.57 -4.24 -20.00
N GLN A 470 16.74 -3.88 -18.71
CA GLN A 470 17.91 -3.10 -18.26
C GLN A 470 19.21 -3.89 -18.35
N VAL A 471 19.20 -5.19 -18.00
CA VAL A 471 20.37 -6.07 -18.16
C VAL A 471 20.75 -6.23 -19.63
N GLU A 472 19.77 -6.22 -20.56
CA GLU A 472 20.05 -6.16 -21.99
C GLU A 472 20.90 -4.95 -22.39
N MET A 473 20.77 -3.84 -21.70
CA MET A 473 21.46 -2.59 -22.00
C MET A 473 22.81 -2.45 -21.30
N MET A 474 22.93 -2.93 -20.06
CA MET A 474 24.11 -2.70 -19.20
C MET A 474 25.23 -3.71 -19.38
N VAL A 475 24.92 -4.94 -19.77
CA VAL A 475 25.93 -6.01 -19.83
C VAL A 475 26.45 -6.19 -21.24
N SER A 476 27.75 -5.92 -21.43
CA SER A 476 28.42 -6.02 -22.73
C SER A 476 28.80 -7.44 -23.16
N GLY A 477 28.37 -8.48 -22.43
CA GLY A 477 28.71 -9.89 -22.72
C GLY A 477 27.48 -10.75 -23.00
N ASP A 478 27.43 -11.40 -24.16
CA ASP A 478 26.26 -12.19 -24.59
C ASP A 478 25.92 -13.36 -23.64
N GLU A 479 26.91 -14.02 -23.04
CA GLU A 479 26.68 -15.16 -22.11
C GLU A 479 26.03 -14.74 -20.78
N MET A 480 26.46 -13.63 -20.18
CA MET A 480 25.86 -13.14 -18.92
C MET A 480 24.44 -12.59 -19.12
N LYS A 481 24.17 -11.99 -20.31
CA LYS A 481 22.81 -11.57 -20.69
C LYS A 481 21.87 -12.77 -20.78
N GLU A 482 22.33 -13.84 -21.43
CA GLU A 482 21.53 -15.04 -21.64
C GLU A 482 21.23 -15.75 -20.30
N GLU A 483 22.19 -15.84 -19.39
CA GLU A 483 22.01 -16.46 -18.06
C GLU A 483 21.01 -15.67 -17.19
N ALA A 484 21.14 -14.33 -17.12
CA ALA A 484 20.21 -13.47 -16.40
C ALA A 484 18.79 -13.55 -16.99
N GLN A 485 18.66 -13.46 -18.33
CA GLN A 485 17.37 -13.58 -19.01
C GLN A 485 16.70 -14.95 -18.77
N ASN A 486 17.47 -16.03 -18.80
CA ASN A 486 16.95 -17.37 -18.56
C ASN A 486 16.43 -17.50 -17.13
N ARG A 487 17.16 -16.98 -16.15
CA ARG A 487 16.71 -16.96 -14.75
C ARG A 487 15.41 -16.18 -14.57
N PHE A 488 15.29 -14.99 -15.18
CA PHE A 488 14.04 -14.21 -15.10
C PHE A 488 12.87 -14.92 -15.78
N ARG A 489 13.10 -15.59 -16.93
CA ARG A 489 12.07 -16.41 -17.57
C ARG A 489 11.60 -17.56 -16.67
N GLU A 490 12.50 -18.22 -15.96
CA GLU A 490 12.15 -19.28 -15.00
C GLU A 490 11.27 -18.73 -13.87
N ILE A 491 11.61 -17.58 -13.30
CA ILE A 491 10.83 -16.92 -12.26
C ILE A 491 9.42 -16.59 -12.75
N ILE A 492 9.32 -15.96 -13.92
CA ILE A 492 8.04 -15.62 -14.53
C ILE A 492 7.21 -16.88 -14.78
N ASN A 493 7.81 -17.96 -15.26
CA ASN A 493 7.14 -19.22 -15.48
C ASN A 493 6.63 -19.83 -14.18
N ILE A 494 7.37 -19.74 -13.08
CA ILE A 494 6.93 -20.19 -11.75
C ILE A 494 5.72 -19.37 -11.27
N LEU A 495 5.77 -18.05 -11.40
CA LEU A 495 4.68 -17.16 -10.98
C LEU A 495 3.40 -17.36 -11.82
N ARG A 496 3.53 -17.73 -13.09
CA ARG A 496 2.42 -18.02 -14.00
C ARG A 496 1.88 -19.44 -13.90
N ASP A 497 2.62 -20.34 -13.26
CA ASP A 497 2.20 -21.73 -13.09
C ASP A 497 1.16 -21.84 -11.97
N ARG A 498 -0.11 -22.03 -12.33
CA ARG A 498 -1.26 -22.12 -11.41
C ARG A 498 -1.19 -23.30 -10.44
N GLU A 499 -0.44 -24.34 -10.75
CA GLU A 499 -0.26 -25.48 -9.85
C GLU A 499 0.79 -25.20 -8.78
N ARG A 500 1.80 -24.41 -9.13
CA ARG A 500 2.89 -24.04 -8.22
C ARG A 500 2.66 -22.76 -7.46
N THR A 501 1.92 -21.81 -8.02
CA THR A 501 1.70 -20.49 -7.43
C THR A 501 0.21 -20.16 -7.38
N VAL A 502 -0.25 -19.77 -6.19
CA VAL A 502 -1.64 -19.37 -5.94
C VAL A 502 -1.67 -17.93 -5.45
N PHE A 503 -2.36 -17.09 -6.22
CA PHE A 503 -2.62 -15.70 -5.83
C PHE A 503 -3.99 -15.58 -5.19
N ASN A 504 -4.01 -15.19 -3.91
CA ASN A 504 -5.21 -14.98 -3.10
C ASN A 504 -5.45 -13.46 -2.94
N LEU A 505 -6.62 -12.99 -3.33
CA LEU A 505 -7.05 -11.61 -3.09
C LEU A 505 -7.78 -11.54 -1.76
N VAL A 506 -7.23 -10.80 -0.80
CA VAL A 506 -7.86 -10.58 0.51
C VAL A 506 -8.55 -9.22 0.50
N LEU A 507 -9.82 -9.21 0.83
CA LEU A 507 -10.63 -8.00 0.92
C LEU A 507 -11.69 -8.15 2.01
N TYR A 508 -12.29 -7.07 2.46
CA TYR A 508 -13.54 -7.12 3.21
C TYR A 508 -14.67 -6.55 2.36
N PRO A 509 -15.92 -7.00 2.59
CA PRO A 509 -17.03 -6.71 1.69
C PRO A 509 -17.54 -5.26 1.85
N GLU A 510 -16.78 -4.33 1.29
CA GLU A 510 -17.09 -2.91 1.12
C GLU A 510 -16.60 -2.45 -0.27
N SER A 511 -17.20 -1.39 -0.83
CA SER A 511 -16.98 -0.96 -2.22
C SER A 511 -15.52 -0.72 -2.57
N THR A 512 -14.80 0.05 -1.74
CA THR A 512 -13.40 0.43 -2.05
C THR A 512 -12.46 -0.76 -2.11
N PRO A 513 -12.41 -1.69 -1.11
CA PRO A 513 -11.58 -2.89 -1.20
C PRO A 513 -11.90 -3.78 -2.39
N ILE A 514 -13.18 -3.87 -2.75
CA ILE A 514 -13.63 -4.66 -3.92
C ILE A 514 -13.06 -4.07 -5.21
N LEU A 515 -13.21 -2.76 -5.42
CA LEU A 515 -12.74 -2.09 -6.63
C LEU A 515 -11.22 -2.12 -6.76
N GLU A 516 -10.50 -1.88 -5.68
CA GLU A 516 -9.04 -1.94 -5.66
C GLU A 516 -8.51 -3.36 -5.91
N SER A 517 -9.11 -4.37 -5.27
CA SER A 517 -8.74 -5.76 -5.51
C SER A 517 -9.05 -6.20 -6.94
N TYR A 518 -10.14 -5.69 -7.52
CA TYR A 518 -10.49 -6.00 -8.92
C TYR A 518 -9.47 -5.38 -9.89
N ARG A 519 -9.03 -4.13 -9.66
CA ARG A 519 -7.96 -3.51 -10.45
C ARG A 519 -6.67 -4.31 -10.33
N ALA A 520 -6.27 -4.64 -9.11
CA ALA A 520 -5.08 -5.48 -8.88
C ALA A 520 -5.17 -6.84 -9.60
N MET A 521 -6.34 -7.45 -9.68
CA MET A 521 -6.56 -8.67 -10.47
C MET A 521 -6.34 -8.43 -11.96
N LEU A 522 -6.81 -7.30 -12.49
CA LEU A 522 -6.60 -6.95 -13.90
C LEU A 522 -5.13 -6.71 -14.23
N ASP A 523 -4.42 -5.96 -13.36
CA ASP A 523 -2.99 -5.69 -13.51
C ASP A 523 -2.17 -6.98 -13.47
N LEU A 524 -2.46 -7.89 -12.53
CA LEU A 524 -1.83 -9.23 -12.50
C LEU A 524 -2.10 -10.01 -13.78
N LYS A 525 -3.32 -9.92 -14.31
CA LYS A 525 -3.70 -10.59 -15.55
C LYS A 525 -2.96 -10.03 -16.77
N GLU A 526 -2.71 -8.71 -16.81
CA GLU A 526 -1.88 -8.09 -17.85
C GLU A 526 -0.43 -8.60 -17.82
N ALA A 527 0.10 -8.84 -16.62
CA ALA A 527 1.40 -9.51 -16.43
C ALA A 527 1.36 -11.03 -16.73
N GLY A 528 0.22 -11.58 -17.10
CA GLY A 528 0.02 -13.00 -17.38
C GLY A 528 -0.06 -13.87 -16.13
N ILE A 529 -0.35 -13.27 -14.97
CA ILE A 529 -0.53 -13.94 -13.69
C ILE A 529 -2.03 -14.02 -13.40
N GLU A 530 -2.52 -15.22 -13.12
CA GLU A 530 -3.92 -15.43 -12.79
C GLU A 530 -4.14 -15.55 -11.29
N THR A 531 -5.13 -14.80 -10.78
CA THR A 531 -5.64 -14.96 -9.42
C THR A 531 -6.59 -16.15 -9.35
N GLN A 532 -6.55 -16.91 -8.27
CA GLN A 532 -7.32 -18.14 -8.15
C GLN A 532 -8.40 -18.09 -7.06
N LEU A 533 -8.26 -17.22 -6.06
CA LEU A 533 -9.14 -17.19 -4.90
C LEU A 533 -9.37 -15.77 -4.41
N VAL A 534 -10.63 -15.47 -4.08
CA VAL A 534 -10.98 -14.29 -3.30
C VAL A 534 -11.27 -14.69 -1.85
N ILE A 535 -10.69 -13.98 -0.91
CA ILE A 535 -10.91 -14.17 0.52
C ILE A 535 -11.66 -12.94 1.05
N ALA A 536 -12.96 -13.14 1.32
CA ALA A 536 -13.79 -12.11 1.93
C ALA A 536 -13.65 -12.22 3.46
N ASN A 537 -12.95 -11.26 4.05
CA ASN A 537 -12.62 -11.24 5.48
C ASN A 537 -13.57 -10.32 6.27
N MET A 538 -13.60 -10.46 7.60
CA MET A 538 -14.36 -9.62 8.54
C MET A 538 -15.87 -9.58 8.25
N ILE A 539 -16.44 -10.69 7.82
CA ILE A 539 -17.88 -10.84 7.62
C ILE A 539 -18.56 -10.88 8.99
N LEU A 540 -19.52 -9.99 9.23
CA LEU A 540 -20.28 -9.97 10.48
C LEU A 540 -21.09 -11.26 10.63
N PRO A 541 -20.89 -12.06 11.69
CA PRO A 541 -21.72 -13.23 11.97
C PRO A 541 -23.18 -12.82 12.23
N GLN A 542 -24.16 -13.64 11.80
CA GLN A 542 -25.58 -13.33 11.96
C GLN A 542 -25.97 -13.19 13.43
N GLU A 543 -25.45 -14.06 14.25
CA GLU A 543 -25.75 -14.17 15.68
C GLU A 543 -25.31 -12.96 16.51
N VAL A 544 -24.37 -12.16 16.00
CA VAL A 544 -23.93 -10.93 16.70
C VAL A 544 -24.67 -9.68 16.21
N CYS A 545 -25.53 -9.78 15.21
CA CYS A 545 -26.28 -8.65 14.67
C CYS A 545 -27.61 -8.44 15.41
N ALA A 546 -27.54 -8.14 16.72
CA ALA A 546 -28.70 -8.04 17.59
C ALA A 546 -29.51 -6.74 17.46
N ASN A 547 -28.97 -5.70 16.80
CA ASN A 547 -29.63 -4.41 16.61
C ASN A 547 -29.58 -3.95 15.14
N ASP A 548 -30.33 -2.89 14.83
CA ASP A 548 -30.43 -2.36 13.48
C ASP A 548 -29.09 -1.87 12.92
N PHE A 549 -28.20 -1.35 13.75
CA PHE A 549 -26.89 -0.86 13.32
C PHE A 549 -26.05 -1.99 12.68
N PHE A 550 -25.84 -3.08 13.42
CA PHE A 550 -25.09 -4.21 12.91
C PHE A 550 -25.87 -5.01 11.84
N GLY A 551 -27.21 -5.02 11.96
CA GLY A 551 -28.09 -5.57 10.94
C GLY A 551 -27.95 -4.85 9.59
N ASN A 552 -27.85 -3.51 9.58
CA ASN A 552 -27.60 -2.70 8.38
C ASN A 552 -26.22 -3.01 7.77
N ARG A 553 -25.18 -3.02 8.60
CA ARG A 553 -23.82 -3.35 8.14
C ARG A 553 -23.74 -4.76 7.54
N ARG A 554 -24.36 -5.75 8.17
CA ARG A 554 -24.40 -7.11 7.61
C ARG A 554 -25.13 -7.15 6.27
N ARG A 555 -26.28 -6.48 6.13
CA ARG A 555 -27.00 -6.40 4.85
C ARG A 555 -26.15 -5.80 3.75
N MET A 556 -25.44 -4.73 4.05
CA MET A 556 -24.48 -4.11 3.15
C MET A 556 -23.39 -5.12 2.74
N GLN A 557 -22.79 -5.83 3.69
CA GLN A 557 -21.79 -6.85 3.42
C GLN A 557 -22.34 -7.99 2.54
N MET A 558 -23.59 -8.46 2.77
CA MET A 558 -24.20 -9.52 1.95
C MET A 558 -24.36 -9.07 0.50
N LYS A 559 -24.81 -7.83 0.28
CA LYS A 559 -24.90 -7.25 -1.07
C LYS A 559 -23.53 -7.21 -1.76
N HIS A 560 -22.49 -6.81 -1.04
CA HIS A 560 -21.14 -6.78 -1.58
C HIS A 560 -20.55 -8.18 -1.82
N LEU A 561 -20.94 -9.18 -1.05
CA LEU A 561 -20.54 -10.56 -1.30
C LEU A 561 -21.15 -11.11 -2.60
N GLU A 562 -22.39 -10.74 -2.94
CA GLU A 562 -22.98 -11.02 -4.25
C GLU A 562 -22.18 -10.31 -5.36
N GLU A 563 -21.89 -9.03 -5.20
CA GLU A 563 -21.06 -8.27 -6.14
C GLU A 563 -19.67 -8.89 -6.33
N ILE A 564 -19.02 -9.36 -5.25
CA ILE A 564 -17.71 -10.04 -5.32
C ILE A 564 -17.82 -11.28 -6.21
N LYS A 565 -18.83 -12.13 -6.00
CA LYS A 565 -19.02 -13.34 -6.81
C LYS A 565 -19.17 -13.01 -8.30
N ASP A 566 -20.04 -12.05 -8.62
CA ASP A 566 -20.33 -11.68 -9.99
C ASP A 566 -19.14 -11.00 -10.68
N ARG A 567 -18.44 -10.13 -9.97
CA ARG A 567 -17.35 -9.31 -10.52
C ARG A 567 -16.07 -10.10 -10.75
N PHE A 568 -15.67 -10.92 -9.77
CA PHE A 568 -14.41 -11.65 -9.86
C PHE A 568 -14.54 -12.98 -10.62
N ASN A 569 -15.70 -13.60 -10.58
CA ASN A 569 -15.95 -14.92 -11.18
C ASN A 569 -14.90 -15.97 -10.74
N LEU A 570 -14.52 -15.94 -9.46
CA LEU A 570 -13.56 -16.80 -8.80
C LEU A 570 -14.21 -17.47 -7.58
N PRO A 571 -13.65 -18.60 -7.10
CA PRO A 571 -14.05 -19.14 -5.80
C PRO A 571 -13.88 -18.08 -4.70
N VAL A 572 -14.82 -18.04 -3.75
CA VAL A 572 -14.79 -17.08 -2.64
C VAL A 572 -14.79 -17.83 -1.32
N MET A 573 -13.80 -17.54 -0.47
CA MET A 573 -13.70 -18.02 0.90
C MET A 573 -14.08 -16.90 1.86
N GLY A 574 -15.02 -17.15 2.78
CA GLY A 574 -15.46 -16.18 3.79
C GLY A 574 -14.81 -16.43 5.15
N PHE A 575 -14.34 -15.36 5.77
CA PHE A 575 -13.86 -15.37 7.15
C PHE A 575 -14.74 -14.46 8.00
N PRO A 576 -15.25 -14.95 9.15
CA PRO A 576 -16.06 -14.13 10.03
C PRO A 576 -15.23 -13.06 10.74
N LEU A 577 -15.85 -11.95 11.10
CA LEU A 577 -15.29 -11.01 12.05
C LEU A 577 -15.11 -11.73 13.40
N LEU A 578 -13.88 -11.80 13.86
CA LEU A 578 -13.54 -12.41 15.15
C LEU A 578 -13.76 -11.44 16.30
N GLU A 579 -14.09 -11.95 17.48
CA GLU A 579 -14.28 -11.15 18.71
C GLU A 579 -12.99 -10.41 19.08
N GLU A 580 -11.86 -11.10 18.99
CA GLU A 580 -10.51 -10.58 19.25
C GLU A 580 -9.59 -10.91 18.07
N GLU A 581 -8.55 -10.11 17.85
CA GLU A 581 -7.50 -10.44 16.90
C GLU A 581 -6.78 -11.72 17.34
N PRO A 582 -6.62 -12.71 16.45
CA PRO A 582 -5.99 -13.96 16.84
C PRO A 582 -4.50 -13.73 17.08
N ARG A 583 -4.05 -14.05 18.29
CA ARG A 583 -2.63 -14.03 18.71
C ARG A 583 -2.21 -15.41 19.21
N GLY A 584 -1.06 -15.84 18.72
CA GLY A 584 -0.53 -17.14 19.02
C GLY A 584 -1.20 -18.30 18.26
N LEU A 585 -0.54 -19.44 18.25
CA LEU A 585 -0.92 -20.60 17.45
C LEU A 585 -2.31 -21.15 17.77
N ASP A 586 -2.72 -21.12 19.03
CA ASP A 586 -4.01 -21.70 19.44
C ASP A 586 -5.19 -20.84 18.96
N ALA A 587 -5.05 -19.51 18.99
CA ALA A 587 -6.06 -18.61 18.44
C ALA A 587 -6.18 -18.75 16.92
N LEU A 588 -5.05 -18.89 16.21
CA LEU A 588 -5.03 -19.12 14.76
C LEU A 588 -5.65 -20.49 14.39
N ARG A 589 -5.38 -21.55 15.17
CA ARG A 589 -6.02 -22.86 15.00
C ARG A 589 -7.54 -22.81 15.19
N LYS A 590 -7.98 -22.07 16.22
CA LYS A 590 -9.41 -21.87 16.49
C LYS A 590 -10.08 -21.11 15.33
N SER A 591 -9.42 -20.11 14.78
CA SER A 591 -9.93 -19.34 13.64
C SER A 591 -10.12 -20.23 12.40
N LEU A 592 -9.25 -21.22 12.16
CA LEU A 592 -9.45 -22.23 11.11
C LEU A 592 -10.72 -23.07 11.30
N SER A 593 -11.08 -23.39 12.54
CA SER A 593 -12.29 -24.18 12.81
C SER A 593 -13.58 -23.38 12.58
N SER A 594 -13.55 -22.07 12.74
CA SER A 594 -14.71 -21.19 12.51
C SER A 594 -15.05 -20.99 11.02
N ILE A 595 -14.11 -21.34 10.12
CA ILE A 595 -14.35 -21.31 8.66
C ILE A 595 -15.22 -22.49 8.21
N ARG A 596 -15.41 -23.51 9.04
CA ARG A 596 -16.11 -24.76 8.70
C ARG A 596 -17.61 -24.76 9.00
N SER A 597 -18.14 -23.71 9.60
CA SER A 597 -19.55 -23.63 10.02
C SER A 597 -20.42 -22.79 9.07
#